data_e30c0267b0a343a7ab2f53e2bd476c99
#
_entry.id   e30c0267b0a343a7ab2f53e2bd476c99
#
_cell.length_a   1.000
_cell.length_b   1.000
_cell.length_c   1.000
_cell.angle_alpha   90.00
_cell.angle_beta   90.00
_cell.angle_gamma   90.00
#
_symmetry.space_group_name_H-M   'P 1'
#
loop_
_entity.id
_entity.type
_entity.pdbx_description
1 polymer ?
#
loop_
_entity_poly.entity_id
_entity_poly.type
_entity_poly.pdbx_seq_one_letter_code
_entity_poly.pdbx_strand_id
1 'polypeptide(L)'
;MSRLYGQVVTFACGGVRPLLGMMESPRKGVTMTTDNRASEHDSTTNPALAVHVSQLVKRYGDMVALDYFDLDVNQGEIFGLLGPNGSGKTTAINCILALLTYDSGTIRVFGQPMTPTSYALKRRIGIVPQNVAVFNELTVTENIDYFCSLYVPKKTDRAPLVEESIEFVGLQDFRKFRPGKLSGGLLRRLNIACGIAHKPNLIFFDEPTGAGDPQSRNSILEGIQRLNQAGATVIYTSHYMEEVEQICDRILIMDHGRHLALGTADELKNMIDTGERITIETLDLADSAMAEVRALPCVIEATYDGKELDVRCRRGEHNLTDVLDAVKRSGANIGHLTSRPPTLNDVFLELTGKALRD
;
A
#
# COMPACT_ATOMS: atom_id res chain seq x y z
N MET A 1 -9.78 9.55 17.71
CA MET A 1 -9.36 10.78 17.00
C MET A 1 -8.07 11.40 17.56
N SER A 2 -7.90 11.65 18.87
CA SER A 2 -6.70 12.29 19.42
C SER A 2 -5.34 11.63 19.12
N ARG A 3 -5.27 10.30 18.96
CA ARG A 3 -4.01 9.59 18.69
C ARG A 3 -3.46 9.80 17.26
N LEU A 4 -4.33 9.90 16.25
CA LEU A 4 -3.91 10.09 14.85
C LEU A 4 -3.42 11.51 14.58
N TYR A 5 -4.10 12.52 15.14
CA TYR A 5 -3.61 13.92 15.11
C TYR A 5 -2.21 14.02 15.76
N GLY A 6 -2.03 13.36 16.90
CA GLY A 6 -0.73 13.29 17.56
C GLY A 6 0.35 12.68 16.67
N GLN A 7 0.05 11.67 15.87
CA GLN A 7 1.02 11.01 14.99
C GLN A 7 1.50 11.91 13.86
N VAL A 8 0.61 12.58 13.12
CA VAL A 8 0.98 13.46 12.00
C VAL A 8 1.74 14.68 12.50
N VAL A 9 1.28 15.32 13.57
CA VAL A 9 1.95 16.47 14.21
C VAL A 9 3.30 16.04 14.80
N THR A 10 3.35 14.90 15.48
CA THR A 10 4.61 14.34 16.02
C THR A 10 5.58 14.01 14.91
N PHE A 11 5.11 13.53 13.76
CA PHE A 11 5.96 13.26 12.60
C PHE A 11 6.62 14.54 12.08
N ALA A 12 5.86 15.62 11.91
CA ALA A 12 6.34 16.87 11.33
C ALA A 12 7.17 17.73 12.30
N CYS A 13 6.72 17.85 13.55
CA CYS A 13 7.27 18.81 14.52
C CYS A 13 8.16 18.17 15.59
N GLY A 14 8.24 16.83 15.67
CA GLY A 14 9.06 16.13 16.67
C GLY A 14 8.70 16.45 18.09
N GLY A 15 7.43 16.28 18.46
CA GLY A 15 6.95 16.30 19.81
C GLY A 15 7.31 17.56 20.62
N VAL A 16 6.46 18.58 20.60
CA VAL A 16 6.50 19.61 21.62
C VAL A 16 6.15 18.96 22.96
N ARG A 17 7.16 18.74 23.81
CA ARG A 17 6.93 18.38 25.20
C ARG A 17 6.24 19.54 25.89
N PRO A 18 5.15 19.35 26.65
CA PRO A 18 4.69 20.37 27.58
C PRO A 18 5.78 20.59 28.63
N LEU A 19 6.20 21.85 28.74
CA LEU A 19 7.07 22.32 29.83
C LEU A 19 6.36 22.13 31.17
N LEU A 20 6.69 21.09 31.89
CA LEU A 20 6.60 21.09 33.35
C LEU A 20 7.91 20.49 33.88
N GLY A 21 8.58 21.33 34.68
CA GLY A 21 9.94 21.14 35.11
C GLY A 21 10.17 19.92 36.01
N MET A 22 11.42 19.47 35.93
CA MET A 22 12.24 19.18 37.12
C MET A 22 13.69 19.06 36.68
N MET A 23 14.55 19.82 37.36
CA MET A 23 16.01 19.80 37.30
C MET A 23 16.52 18.46 37.80
N GLU A 24 17.45 17.88 37.09
CA GLU A 24 18.52 17.09 37.67
C GLU A 24 19.79 17.13 36.82
N SER A 25 20.92 17.25 37.49
CA SER A 25 22.25 17.63 37.00
C SER A 25 23.05 16.46 36.43
N PRO A 26 24.22 16.72 35.78
CA PRO A 26 24.87 15.76 34.87
C PRO A 26 25.81 14.80 35.58
N ARG A 27 25.86 13.56 35.15
CA ARG A 27 26.95 12.62 35.45
C ARG A 27 27.90 12.48 34.26
N LYS A 28 29.19 12.55 34.64
CA LYS A 28 30.40 12.54 33.81
C LYS A 28 30.62 11.24 33.02
N GLY A 29 31.05 11.40 31.83
CA GLY A 29 32.10 10.83 31.03
C GLY A 29 32.47 9.33 31.16
N VAL A 30 32.31 8.64 30.02
CA VAL A 30 33.21 7.53 29.67
C VAL A 30 33.52 7.69 28.18
N THR A 31 34.81 7.91 27.91
CA THR A 31 35.44 7.91 26.58
C THR A 31 35.58 6.46 26.11
N MET A 32 35.06 6.12 24.96
CA MET A 32 35.44 4.91 24.24
C MET A 32 35.98 5.25 22.87
N THR A 33 37.16 4.78 22.63
CA THR A 33 38.01 4.88 21.46
C THR A 33 37.34 4.28 20.23
N THR A 34 37.42 5.04 19.16
CA THR A 34 37.09 4.65 17.78
C THR A 34 38.09 3.65 17.24
N ASP A 35 37.62 2.51 16.80
CA ASP A 35 38.34 1.66 15.86
C ASP A 35 37.65 1.71 14.51
N ASN A 36 38.33 2.35 13.58
CA ASN A 36 37.86 2.66 12.25
C ASN A 36 38.43 1.58 11.31
N ARG A 37 37.62 0.60 10.91
CA ARG A 37 37.93 -0.24 9.74
C ARG A 37 36.77 -0.17 8.76
N ALA A 38 36.93 0.75 7.81
CA ALA A 38 36.18 0.79 6.57
C ALA A 38 36.45 -0.50 5.77
N SER A 39 35.42 -1.25 5.49
CA SER A 39 35.38 -2.18 4.38
C SER A 39 34.67 -1.51 3.20
N GLU A 40 35.48 -1.05 2.26
CA GLU A 40 35.03 -0.75 0.89
C GLU A 40 34.45 -2.03 0.29
N HIS A 41 33.20 -2.00 -0.09
CA HIS A 41 32.63 -2.96 -1.03
C HIS A 41 31.67 -2.28 -2.01
N ASP A 42 32.19 -2.20 -3.21
CA ASP A 42 31.55 -2.39 -4.52
C ASP A 42 30.37 -1.48 -4.93
N SER A 43 30.73 -0.54 -5.79
CA SER A 43 29.82 0.31 -6.54
C SER A 43 29.30 -0.41 -7.79
N THR A 44 28.31 -1.28 -7.63
CA THR A 44 27.35 -1.56 -8.69
C THR A 44 26.26 -0.50 -8.60
N THR A 45 25.98 0.20 -9.68
CA THR A 45 24.97 1.24 -9.82
C THR A 45 23.56 0.65 -9.62
N ASN A 46 23.23 0.39 -8.36
CA ASN A 46 21.86 0.09 -7.95
C ASN A 46 21.05 1.40 -8.05
N PRO A 47 19.85 1.42 -8.63
CA PRO A 47 19.01 2.61 -8.61
C PRO A 47 18.92 3.12 -7.18
N ALA A 48 19.07 4.45 -7.01
CA ALA A 48 19.12 5.03 -5.67
C ALA A 48 17.83 4.67 -4.91
N LEU A 49 17.95 3.92 -3.80
CA LEU A 49 16.81 3.51 -2.99
C LEU A 49 16.18 4.72 -2.28
N ALA A 50 14.86 4.82 -2.36
CA ALA A 50 14.08 5.75 -1.54
C ALA A 50 13.90 5.21 -0.13
N VAL A 51 13.63 3.89 0.00
CA VAL A 51 13.49 3.21 1.29
C VAL A 51 14.25 1.89 1.22
N HIS A 52 15.00 1.60 2.27
CA HIS A 52 15.65 0.32 2.50
C HIS A 52 15.36 -0.14 3.92
N VAL A 53 14.75 -1.31 4.05
CA VAL A 53 14.45 -1.97 5.31
C VAL A 53 15.09 -3.35 5.29
N SER A 54 15.85 -3.68 6.31
CA SER A 54 16.51 -4.98 6.41
C SER A 54 16.27 -5.64 7.76
N GLN A 55 15.78 -6.87 7.72
CA GLN A 55 15.57 -7.79 8.85
C GLN A 55 14.75 -7.15 9.99
N LEU A 56 13.70 -6.40 9.63
CA LEU A 56 12.89 -5.65 10.57
C LEU A 56 11.99 -6.59 11.37
N VAL A 57 12.11 -6.53 12.69
CA VAL A 57 11.26 -7.26 13.64
C VAL A 57 10.50 -6.27 14.51
N LYS A 58 9.18 -6.49 14.60
CA LYS A 58 8.30 -5.74 15.51
C LYS A 58 7.36 -6.68 16.23
N ARG A 59 7.35 -6.58 17.57
CA ARG A 59 6.48 -7.37 18.46
C ARG A 59 5.56 -6.47 19.28
N TYR A 60 4.39 -7.00 19.58
CA TYR A 60 3.43 -6.45 20.56
C TYR A 60 3.14 -7.56 21.58
N GLY A 61 3.88 -7.57 22.69
CA GLY A 61 3.89 -8.70 23.60
C GLY A 61 4.34 -9.98 22.88
N ASP A 62 3.51 -11.03 22.90
CA ASP A 62 3.82 -12.31 22.25
C ASP A 62 3.51 -12.31 20.74
N MET A 63 2.78 -11.31 20.25
CA MET A 63 2.41 -11.23 18.83
C MET A 63 3.54 -10.61 18.00
N VAL A 64 4.04 -11.35 17.00
CA VAL A 64 5.00 -10.87 16.02
C VAL A 64 4.24 -10.20 14.90
N ALA A 65 4.36 -8.86 14.77
CA ALA A 65 3.68 -8.08 13.75
C ALA A 65 4.53 -7.90 12.48
N LEU A 66 5.87 -7.91 12.62
CA LEU A 66 6.83 -7.98 11.51
C LEU A 66 7.90 -9.00 11.91
N ASP A 67 8.16 -9.94 11.01
CA ASP A 67 9.03 -11.08 11.25
C ASP A 67 10.13 -11.14 10.19
N TYR A 68 11.28 -10.55 10.52
CA TYR A 68 12.44 -10.39 9.61
C TYR A 68 12.04 -9.80 8.25
N PHE A 69 11.24 -8.72 8.31
CA PHE A 69 10.69 -8.05 7.13
C PHE A 69 11.76 -7.24 6.40
N ASP A 70 11.88 -7.50 5.09
CA ASP A 70 12.78 -6.79 4.17
C ASP A 70 11.95 -6.02 3.13
N LEU A 71 12.42 -4.81 2.75
CA LEU A 71 11.77 -3.96 1.74
C LEU A 71 12.78 -3.03 1.08
N ASP A 72 12.82 -3.05 -0.26
CA ASP A 72 13.57 -2.10 -1.07
C ASP A 72 12.64 -1.39 -2.05
N VAL A 73 12.58 -0.05 -1.93
CA VAL A 73 11.80 0.83 -2.81
C VAL A 73 12.75 1.74 -3.57
N ASN A 74 12.66 1.72 -4.90
CA ASN A 74 13.47 2.58 -5.76
C ASN A 74 12.92 4.02 -5.79
N GLN A 75 13.77 5.00 -6.05
CA GLN A 75 13.29 6.37 -6.27
C GLN A 75 12.50 6.46 -7.57
N GLY A 76 11.36 7.14 -7.52
CA GLY A 76 10.50 7.39 -8.67
C GLY A 76 9.55 6.25 -9.03
N GLU A 77 9.48 5.15 -8.24
CA GLU A 77 8.49 4.09 -8.48
C GLU A 77 7.22 4.27 -7.63
N ILE A 78 6.12 3.68 -8.09
CA ILE A 78 4.94 3.39 -7.28
C ILE A 78 5.08 1.96 -6.78
N PHE A 79 5.38 1.81 -5.50
CA PHE A 79 5.57 0.52 -4.85
C PHE A 79 4.31 0.08 -4.10
N GLY A 80 3.75 -1.06 -4.46
CA GLY A 80 2.57 -1.65 -3.83
C GLY A 80 2.94 -2.53 -2.65
N LEU A 81 2.32 -2.30 -1.49
CA LEU A 81 2.39 -3.20 -0.34
C LEU A 81 1.02 -3.86 -0.15
N LEU A 82 0.89 -5.08 -0.63
CA LEU A 82 -0.36 -5.84 -0.70
C LEU A 82 -0.43 -6.89 0.41
N GLY A 83 -1.60 -7.06 0.99
CA GLY A 83 -1.85 -8.11 1.98
C GLY A 83 -3.15 -7.90 2.73
N PRO A 84 -3.67 -8.93 3.43
CA PRO A 84 -4.92 -8.85 4.18
C PRO A 84 -4.82 -7.87 5.36
N ASN A 85 -5.98 -7.59 5.94
CA ASN A 85 -6.04 -6.84 7.19
C ASN A 85 -5.28 -7.61 8.29
N GLY A 86 -4.41 -6.90 9.01
CA GLY A 86 -3.55 -7.51 10.04
C GLY A 86 -2.25 -8.15 9.51
N SER A 87 -1.95 -8.11 8.21
CA SER A 87 -0.69 -8.64 7.66
C SER A 87 0.57 -7.87 8.09
N GLY A 88 0.42 -6.65 8.66
CA GLY A 88 1.54 -5.83 9.13
C GLY A 88 1.84 -4.58 8.31
N LYS A 89 1.09 -4.27 7.23
CA LYS A 89 1.30 -3.10 6.34
C LYS A 89 1.45 -1.78 7.10
N THR A 90 0.44 -1.40 7.86
CA THR A 90 0.45 -0.16 8.66
C THR A 90 1.55 -0.18 9.74
N THR A 91 1.87 -1.35 10.31
CA THR A 91 2.99 -1.49 11.25
C THR A 91 4.32 -1.21 10.56
N ALA A 92 4.56 -1.77 9.37
CA ALA A 92 5.76 -1.51 8.57
C ALA A 92 5.91 -0.02 8.24
N ILE A 93 4.85 0.62 7.73
CA ILE A 93 4.84 2.07 7.46
C ILE A 93 5.20 2.87 8.73
N ASN A 94 4.56 2.58 9.86
CA ASN A 94 4.81 3.32 11.10
C ASN A 94 6.23 3.12 11.64
N CYS A 95 6.83 1.95 11.46
CA CYS A 95 8.25 1.73 11.77
C CYS A 95 9.16 2.51 10.82
N ILE A 96 8.90 2.46 9.49
CA ILE A 96 9.68 3.19 8.49
C ILE A 96 9.65 4.71 8.76
N LEU A 97 8.51 5.24 9.18
CA LEU A 97 8.33 6.64 9.54
C LEU A 97 8.89 7.02 10.92
N ALA A 98 9.45 6.05 11.65
CA ALA A 98 9.88 6.20 13.05
C ALA A 98 8.77 6.77 13.96
N LEU A 99 7.53 6.36 13.73
CA LEU A 99 6.35 6.59 14.59
C LEU A 99 6.19 5.46 15.61
N LEU A 100 6.70 4.27 15.28
CA LEU A 100 6.80 3.11 16.16
C LEU A 100 8.25 2.70 16.31
N THR A 101 8.60 2.26 17.53
CA THR A 101 9.86 1.56 17.78
C THR A 101 9.77 0.13 17.28
N TYR A 102 10.89 -0.45 16.89
CA TYR A 102 11.02 -1.84 16.47
C TYR A 102 12.07 -2.56 17.32
N ASP A 103 12.04 -3.89 17.30
CA ASP A 103 12.88 -4.70 18.20
C ASP A 103 14.27 -4.96 17.61
N SER A 104 14.35 -5.20 16.28
CA SER A 104 15.61 -5.36 15.55
C SER A 104 15.46 -5.03 14.08
N GLY A 105 16.58 -4.91 13.36
CA GLY A 105 16.64 -4.55 11.94
C GLY A 105 17.17 -3.14 11.71
N THR A 106 17.18 -2.74 10.43
CA THR A 106 17.63 -1.40 10.03
C THR A 106 16.66 -0.76 9.05
N ILE A 107 16.50 0.55 9.15
CA ILE A 107 15.66 1.36 8.24
C ILE A 107 16.47 2.54 7.76
N ARG A 108 16.56 2.68 6.45
CA ARG A 108 17.15 3.84 5.77
C ARG A 108 16.16 4.46 4.81
N VAL A 109 16.10 5.79 4.79
CA VAL A 109 15.31 6.57 3.84
C VAL A 109 16.26 7.51 3.11
N PHE A 110 16.26 7.47 1.79
CA PHE A 110 17.22 8.17 0.93
C PHE A 110 18.68 7.94 1.39
N GLY A 111 19.02 6.68 1.72
CA GLY A 111 20.34 6.26 2.16
C GLY A 111 20.71 6.66 3.62
N GLN A 112 19.86 7.42 4.32
CA GLN A 112 20.13 7.89 5.68
C GLN A 112 19.33 7.10 6.72
N PRO A 113 19.89 6.82 7.91
CA PRO A 113 19.15 6.16 8.98
C PRO A 113 17.92 6.97 9.40
N MET A 114 16.77 6.28 9.50
CA MET A 114 15.53 6.94 9.92
C MET A 114 15.35 6.80 11.45
N THR A 115 15.20 7.95 12.10
CA THR A 115 15.04 8.06 13.56
C THR A 115 13.87 9.00 13.89
N PRO A 116 13.36 9.00 15.14
CA PRO A 116 12.35 9.97 15.56
C PRO A 116 12.74 11.44 15.33
N THR A 117 14.04 11.75 15.35
CA THR A 117 14.60 13.11 15.21
C THR A 117 15.11 13.45 13.82
N SER A 118 14.91 12.60 12.81
CA SER A 118 15.33 12.82 11.42
C SER A 118 14.44 13.86 10.71
N TYR A 119 14.34 15.09 11.23
CA TYR A 119 13.43 16.14 10.73
C TYR A 119 13.72 16.54 9.28
N ALA A 120 14.99 16.56 8.87
CA ALA A 120 15.37 16.87 7.49
C ALA A 120 14.80 15.83 6.51
N LEU A 121 14.82 14.54 6.87
CA LEU A 121 14.19 13.48 6.07
C LEU A 121 12.67 13.60 6.09
N LYS A 122 12.08 13.82 7.26
CA LYS A 122 10.62 13.93 7.45
C LYS A 122 10.00 15.04 6.61
N ARG A 123 10.74 16.14 6.37
CA ARG A 123 10.31 17.23 5.48
C ARG A 123 10.17 16.81 4.01
N ARG A 124 10.79 15.71 3.62
CA ARG A 124 10.72 15.15 2.26
C ARG A 124 9.67 14.05 2.12
N ILE A 125 8.93 13.75 3.21
CA ILE A 125 7.97 12.65 3.28
C ILE A 125 6.57 13.21 3.49
N GLY A 126 5.62 12.73 2.67
CA GLY A 126 4.18 12.93 2.83
C GLY A 126 3.51 11.67 3.36
N ILE A 127 2.45 11.86 4.15
CA ILE A 127 1.67 10.76 4.71
C ILE A 127 0.19 11.03 4.47
N VAL A 128 -0.48 10.06 3.88
CA VAL A 128 -1.95 10.03 3.75
C VAL A 128 -2.45 8.80 4.53
N PRO A 129 -2.86 8.97 5.78
CA PRO A 129 -3.27 7.85 6.62
C PRO A 129 -4.62 7.27 6.19
N GLN A 130 -4.86 6.01 6.55
CA GLN A 130 -6.12 5.28 6.30
C GLN A 130 -7.32 6.03 6.89
N ASN A 131 -7.25 6.45 8.14
CA ASN A 131 -8.27 7.28 8.75
C ASN A 131 -8.03 8.75 8.43
N VAL A 132 -9.09 9.45 8.03
CA VAL A 132 -9.01 10.88 7.73
C VAL A 132 -8.54 11.65 8.97
N ALA A 133 -7.44 12.42 8.80
CA ALA A 133 -6.78 13.16 9.87
C ALA A 133 -6.80 14.67 9.55
N VAL A 134 -7.97 15.29 9.61
CA VAL A 134 -8.19 16.72 9.38
C VAL A 134 -8.91 17.37 10.58
N PHE A 135 -8.76 18.68 10.74
CA PHE A 135 -9.40 19.45 11.81
C PHE A 135 -10.81 19.87 11.39
N ASN A 136 -11.82 19.41 12.12
CA ASN A 136 -13.23 19.71 11.82
C ASN A 136 -13.60 21.19 11.98
N GLU A 137 -12.85 21.93 12.78
CA GLU A 137 -13.04 23.33 13.06
C GLU A 137 -12.50 24.25 11.96
N LEU A 138 -11.55 23.74 11.16
CA LEU A 138 -10.91 24.46 10.06
C LEU A 138 -11.65 24.20 8.75
N THR A 139 -11.60 25.17 7.85
CA THR A 139 -12.05 25.01 6.45
C THR A 139 -11.08 24.13 5.65
N VAL A 140 -11.46 23.77 4.42
CA VAL A 140 -10.58 23.05 3.48
C VAL A 140 -9.24 23.78 3.32
N THR A 141 -9.27 25.08 2.99
CA THR A 141 -8.06 25.88 2.81
C THR A 141 -7.21 25.95 4.08
N GLU A 142 -7.84 26.18 5.24
CA GLU A 142 -7.13 26.26 6.51
C GLU A 142 -6.50 24.93 6.93
N ASN A 143 -7.16 23.81 6.67
CA ASN A 143 -6.57 22.48 6.90
C ASN A 143 -5.30 22.29 6.08
N ILE A 144 -5.37 22.54 4.77
CA ILE A 144 -4.22 22.36 3.87
C ILE A 144 -3.09 23.32 4.26
N ASP A 145 -3.41 24.59 4.55
CA ASP A 145 -2.43 25.58 5.01
C ASP A 145 -1.76 25.17 6.33
N TYR A 146 -2.54 24.66 7.28
CA TYR A 146 -2.03 24.19 8.57
C TYR A 146 -1.00 23.07 8.38
N PHE A 147 -1.37 21.97 7.67
CA PHE A 147 -0.46 20.85 7.47
C PHE A 147 0.77 21.24 6.63
N CYS A 148 0.58 22.08 5.61
CA CYS A 148 1.70 22.60 4.82
C CYS A 148 2.64 23.46 5.69
N SER A 149 2.13 24.20 6.66
CA SER A 149 2.90 25.08 7.55
C SER A 149 3.91 24.34 8.43
N LEU A 150 3.67 23.07 8.72
CA LEU A 150 4.58 22.23 9.49
C LEU A 150 5.91 22.00 8.76
N TYR A 151 5.92 22.13 7.44
CA TYR A 151 7.06 21.90 6.56
C TYR A 151 7.59 23.18 5.91
N VAL A 152 6.68 24.11 5.56
CA VAL A 152 6.95 25.39 4.89
C VAL A 152 6.46 26.54 5.78
N PRO A 153 7.31 27.05 6.71
CA PRO A 153 6.88 28.04 7.73
C PRO A 153 6.45 29.38 7.15
N LYS A 154 7.10 29.85 6.07
CA LYS A 154 6.80 31.17 5.48
C LYS A 154 5.50 31.11 4.68
N LYS A 155 4.55 31.99 5.01
CA LYS A 155 3.24 32.05 4.37
C LYS A 155 3.34 32.38 2.87
N THR A 156 4.26 33.23 2.47
CA THR A 156 4.48 33.59 1.07
C THR A 156 4.86 32.40 0.20
N ASP A 157 5.69 31.48 0.74
CA ASP A 157 6.18 30.31 0.03
C ASP A 157 5.11 29.19 0.04
N ARG A 158 4.28 29.16 1.08
CA ARG A 158 3.25 28.17 1.31
C ARG A 158 1.96 28.43 0.53
N ALA A 159 1.55 29.69 0.38
CA ALA A 159 0.29 30.04 -0.26
C ALA A 159 0.11 29.45 -1.67
N PRO A 160 1.11 29.50 -2.59
CA PRO A 160 0.98 28.87 -3.89
C PRO A 160 0.88 27.35 -3.80
N LEU A 161 1.56 26.69 -2.85
CA LEU A 161 1.49 25.24 -2.64
C LEU A 161 0.11 24.78 -2.17
N VAL A 162 -0.52 25.55 -1.29
CA VAL A 162 -1.89 25.32 -0.82
C VAL A 162 -2.87 25.41 -1.99
N GLU A 163 -2.73 26.45 -2.81
CA GLU A 163 -3.58 26.67 -3.97
C GLU A 163 -3.46 25.50 -4.97
N GLU A 164 -2.24 25.14 -5.34
CA GLU A 164 -1.96 24.03 -6.23
C GLU A 164 -2.51 22.69 -5.69
N SER A 165 -2.43 22.48 -4.36
CA SER A 165 -2.98 21.27 -3.75
C SER A 165 -4.50 21.22 -3.80
N ILE A 166 -5.19 22.37 -3.62
CA ILE A 166 -6.64 22.47 -3.76
C ILE A 166 -7.07 22.14 -5.19
N GLU A 167 -6.35 22.68 -6.18
CA GLU A 167 -6.59 22.43 -7.60
C GLU A 167 -6.33 20.97 -7.96
N PHE A 168 -5.23 20.42 -7.47
CA PHE A 168 -4.83 19.05 -7.73
C PHE A 168 -5.90 18.02 -7.33
N VAL A 169 -6.53 18.22 -6.17
CA VAL A 169 -7.59 17.32 -5.67
C VAL A 169 -9.02 17.73 -6.07
N GLY A 170 -9.19 18.82 -6.81
CA GLY A 170 -10.50 19.30 -7.29
C GLY A 170 -11.41 19.81 -6.16
N LEU A 171 -10.86 20.59 -5.23
CA LEU A 171 -11.60 21.17 -4.09
C LEU A 171 -11.82 22.70 -4.21
N GLN A 172 -11.70 23.29 -5.40
CA GLN A 172 -11.79 24.75 -5.61
C GLN A 172 -13.12 25.33 -5.10
N ASP A 173 -14.23 24.64 -5.37
CA ASP A 173 -15.58 25.10 -4.98
C ASP A 173 -15.87 24.87 -3.48
N PHE A 174 -15.05 24.09 -2.79
CA PHE A 174 -15.23 23.69 -1.40
C PHE A 174 -14.28 24.38 -0.42
N ARG A 175 -13.48 25.36 -0.86
CA ARG A 175 -12.40 26.03 -0.10
C ARG A 175 -12.81 26.50 1.28
N LYS A 176 -14.03 27.06 1.39
CA LYS A 176 -14.60 27.63 2.64
C LYS A 176 -15.44 26.63 3.44
N PHE A 177 -15.58 25.39 2.93
CA PHE A 177 -16.35 24.38 3.63
C PHE A 177 -15.53 23.77 4.76
N ARG A 178 -16.20 23.40 5.83
CA ARG A 178 -15.61 22.59 6.91
C ARG A 178 -15.77 21.10 6.59
N PRO A 179 -14.89 20.21 7.10
CA PRO A 179 -14.93 18.78 6.86
C PRO A 179 -16.30 18.12 7.04
N GLY A 180 -17.04 18.52 8.07
CA GLY A 180 -18.39 17.99 8.35
C GLY A 180 -19.47 18.30 7.30
N LYS A 181 -19.17 19.17 6.31
CA LYS A 181 -20.06 19.47 5.17
C LYS A 181 -19.62 18.80 3.87
N LEU A 182 -18.53 18.03 3.89
CA LEU A 182 -18.00 17.33 2.72
C LEU A 182 -18.56 15.90 2.65
N SER A 183 -18.74 15.38 1.43
CA SER A 183 -18.98 13.96 1.24
C SER A 183 -17.73 13.15 1.62
N GLY A 184 -17.88 11.84 1.83
CA GLY A 184 -16.74 10.96 2.14
C GLY A 184 -15.60 11.04 1.12
N GLY A 185 -15.92 11.10 -0.17
CA GLY A 185 -14.93 11.26 -1.24
C GLY A 185 -14.24 12.63 -1.21
N LEU A 186 -14.97 13.73 -0.98
CA LEU A 186 -14.37 15.06 -0.86
C LEU A 186 -13.51 15.17 0.40
N LEU A 187 -13.93 14.55 1.50
CA LEU A 187 -13.17 14.50 2.73
C LEU A 187 -11.87 13.72 2.56
N ARG A 188 -11.90 12.63 1.78
CA ARG A 188 -10.72 11.84 1.44
C ARG A 188 -9.74 12.65 0.58
N ARG A 189 -10.26 13.38 -0.41
CA ARG A 189 -9.46 14.31 -1.22
C ARG A 189 -8.79 15.40 -0.36
N LEU A 190 -9.49 15.93 0.63
CA LEU A 190 -8.91 16.88 1.59
C LEU A 190 -7.77 16.24 2.38
N ASN A 191 -7.94 15.00 2.86
CA ASN A 191 -6.90 14.26 3.56
C ASN A 191 -5.64 14.07 2.70
N ILE A 192 -5.83 13.75 1.42
CA ILE A 192 -4.73 13.64 0.44
C ILE A 192 -4.03 14.99 0.27
N ALA A 193 -4.78 16.07 0.02
CA ALA A 193 -4.22 17.41 -0.14
C ALA A 193 -3.35 17.83 1.05
N CYS A 194 -3.79 17.55 2.28
CA CYS A 194 -3.03 17.83 3.49
C CYS A 194 -1.68 17.06 3.53
N GLY A 195 -1.65 15.82 3.04
CA GLY A 195 -0.44 14.99 3.04
C GLY A 195 0.59 15.36 1.98
N ILE A 196 0.16 16.01 0.87
CA ILE A 196 1.02 16.29 -0.28
C ILE A 196 1.36 17.77 -0.48
N ALA A 197 0.72 18.69 0.23
CA ALA A 197 0.80 20.13 -0.01
C ALA A 197 2.23 20.70 0.01
N HIS A 198 3.13 20.13 0.79
CA HIS A 198 4.54 20.55 0.86
C HIS A 198 5.44 19.94 -0.22
N LYS A 199 4.87 19.25 -1.24
CA LYS A 199 5.57 18.60 -2.36
C LYS A 199 6.64 17.60 -1.90
N PRO A 200 6.28 16.55 -1.17
CA PRO A 200 7.22 15.55 -0.70
C PRO A 200 7.83 14.72 -1.85
N ASN A 201 9.07 14.22 -1.65
CA ASN A 201 9.72 13.32 -2.59
C ASN A 201 9.29 11.85 -2.42
N LEU A 202 8.82 11.48 -1.23
CA LEU A 202 8.33 10.15 -0.88
C LEU A 202 6.96 10.29 -0.21
N ILE A 203 5.97 9.55 -0.70
CA ILE A 203 4.60 9.65 -0.19
C ILE A 203 4.11 8.27 0.22
N PHE A 204 3.61 8.16 1.44
CA PHE A 204 2.94 6.97 1.93
C PHE A 204 1.43 7.15 1.85
N PHE A 205 0.77 6.30 1.08
CA PHE A 205 -0.69 6.19 1.02
C PHE A 205 -1.12 4.91 1.73
N ASP A 206 -1.70 5.05 2.92
CA ASP A 206 -2.21 3.90 3.67
C ASP A 206 -3.71 3.73 3.38
N GLU A 207 -4.04 2.77 2.51
CA GLU A 207 -5.40 2.45 2.03
C GLU A 207 -6.21 3.69 1.63
N PRO A 208 -5.73 4.51 0.66
CA PRO A 208 -6.31 5.82 0.37
C PRO A 208 -7.70 5.77 -0.28
N THR A 209 -8.14 4.65 -0.81
CA THR A 209 -9.39 4.47 -1.55
C THR A 209 -10.53 3.87 -0.72
N GLY A 210 -10.25 3.49 0.53
CA GLY A 210 -11.22 2.86 1.42
C GLY A 210 -12.53 3.63 1.53
N ALA A 211 -13.67 2.95 1.43
CA ALA A 211 -15.04 3.46 1.53
C ALA A 211 -15.47 4.50 0.46
N GLY A 212 -14.73 4.65 -0.64
CA GLY A 212 -15.11 5.53 -1.76
C GLY A 212 -15.95 4.82 -2.82
N ASP A 213 -16.81 5.59 -3.53
CA ASP A 213 -17.46 5.10 -4.74
C ASP A 213 -16.41 4.86 -5.85
N PRO A 214 -16.73 4.04 -6.91
CA PRO A 214 -15.77 3.70 -7.96
C PRO A 214 -15.18 4.91 -8.68
N GLN A 215 -15.96 5.98 -8.88
CA GLN A 215 -15.49 7.19 -9.56
C GLN A 215 -14.48 7.95 -8.70
N SER A 216 -14.76 8.08 -7.40
CA SER A 216 -13.82 8.69 -6.44
C SER A 216 -12.53 7.89 -6.34
N ARG A 217 -12.62 6.55 -6.35
CA ARG A 217 -11.48 5.64 -6.34
C ARG A 217 -10.57 5.88 -7.55
N ASN A 218 -11.10 5.83 -8.77
CA ASN A 218 -10.34 6.06 -9.99
C ASN A 218 -9.65 7.43 -9.99
N SER A 219 -10.35 8.48 -9.57
CA SER A 219 -9.80 9.83 -9.48
C SER A 219 -8.61 9.92 -8.49
N ILE A 220 -8.62 9.15 -7.40
CA ILE A 220 -7.52 9.07 -6.45
C ILE A 220 -6.32 8.36 -7.10
N LEU A 221 -6.55 7.21 -7.76
CA LEU A 221 -5.49 6.45 -8.43
C LEU A 221 -4.80 7.27 -9.53
N GLU A 222 -5.57 7.96 -10.38
CA GLU A 222 -5.04 8.89 -11.38
C GLU A 222 -4.23 10.03 -10.74
N GLY A 223 -4.70 10.54 -9.60
CA GLY A 223 -3.96 11.54 -8.81
C GLY A 223 -2.60 11.02 -8.35
N ILE A 224 -2.54 9.78 -7.84
CA ILE A 224 -1.30 9.14 -7.40
C ILE A 224 -0.33 8.97 -8.56
N GLN A 225 -0.80 8.51 -9.73
CA GLN A 225 0.02 8.40 -10.93
C GLN A 225 0.59 9.75 -11.37
N ARG A 226 -0.21 10.83 -11.31
CA ARG A 226 0.28 12.19 -11.62
C ARG A 226 1.35 12.67 -10.65
N LEU A 227 1.25 12.36 -9.35
CA LEU A 227 2.30 12.68 -8.37
C LEU A 227 3.59 11.94 -8.68
N ASN A 228 3.50 10.68 -9.06
CA ASN A 228 4.66 9.89 -9.44
C ASN A 228 5.30 10.42 -10.73
N GLN A 229 4.51 10.73 -11.76
CA GLN A 229 4.99 11.35 -13.01
C GLN A 229 5.68 12.71 -12.77
N ALA A 230 5.28 13.42 -11.71
CA ALA A 230 5.96 14.64 -11.26
C ALA A 230 7.25 14.37 -10.47
N GLY A 231 7.67 13.11 -10.33
CA GLY A 231 8.94 12.68 -9.72
C GLY A 231 8.84 12.21 -8.26
N ALA A 232 7.65 12.10 -7.68
CA ALA A 232 7.50 11.55 -6.34
C ALA A 232 7.62 10.01 -6.36
N THR A 233 8.29 9.46 -5.35
CA THR A 233 8.23 8.03 -5.03
C THR A 233 6.98 7.77 -4.20
N VAL A 234 6.25 6.69 -4.46
CA VAL A 234 5.02 6.36 -3.76
C VAL A 234 5.11 4.98 -3.14
N ILE A 235 4.72 4.85 -1.87
CA ILE A 235 4.41 3.57 -1.23
C ILE A 235 2.90 3.54 -1.02
N TYR A 236 2.26 2.60 -1.69
CA TYR A 236 0.82 2.45 -1.73
C TYR A 236 0.39 1.16 -1.06
N THR A 237 -0.41 1.24 0.01
CA THR A 237 -0.98 0.03 0.61
C THR A 237 -2.43 -0.14 0.18
N SER A 238 -2.80 -1.36 -0.11
CA SER A 238 -4.19 -1.76 -0.37
C SER A 238 -4.40 -3.24 -0.03
N HIS A 239 -5.65 -3.60 0.18
CA HIS A 239 -6.12 -4.97 0.13
C HIS A 239 -6.92 -5.24 -1.17
N TYR A 240 -7.13 -4.21 -2.01
CA TYR A 240 -7.76 -4.32 -3.33
C TYR A 240 -6.70 -4.54 -4.41
N MET A 241 -6.71 -5.72 -5.00
CA MET A 241 -5.68 -6.14 -5.94
C MET A 241 -5.72 -5.40 -7.27
N GLU A 242 -6.93 -5.10 -7.75
CA GLU A 242 -7.13 -4.36 -8.99
C GLU A 242 -6.48 -2.97 -8.95
N GLU A 243 -6.53 -2.30 -7.79
CA GLU A 243 -5.89 -0.99 -7.61
C GLU A 243 -4.37 -1.09 -7.72
N VAL A 244 -3.80 -2.10 -7.06
CA VAL A 244 -2.35 -2.32 -7.04
C VAL A 244 -1.84 -2.72 -8.43
N GLU A 245 -2.58 -3.59 -9.14
CA GLU A 245 -2.28 -3.96 -10.53
C GLU A 245 -2.33 -2.75 -11.48
N GLN A 246 -3.25 -1.82 -11.23
CA GLN A 246 -3.47 -0.66 -12.10
C GLN A 246 -2.36 0.39 -12.01
N ILE A 247 -1.77 0.60 -10.83
CA ILE A 247 -0.88 1.74 -10.63
C ILE A 247 0.54 1.40 -10.17
N CYS A 248 0.79 0.22 -9.62
CA CYS A 248 2.08 -0.11 -9.03
C CYS A 248 3.06 -0.71 -10.04
N ASP A 249 4.30 -0.23 -10.02
CA ASP A 249 5.39 -0.77 -10.83
C ASP A 249 5.88 -2.11 -10.28
N ARG A 250 6.02 -2.18 -8.94
CA ARG A 250 6.40 -3.40 -8.22
C ARG A 250 5.50 -3.57 -7.00
N ILE A 251 5.26 -4.83 -6.67
CA ILE A 251 4.31 -5.21 -5.62
C ILE A 251 5.01 -6.21 -4.69
N LEU A 252 4.97 -5.92 -3.40
CA LEU A 252 5.33 -6.86 -2.35
C LEU A 252 4.05 -7.43 -1.74
N ILE A 253 3.89 -8.74 -1.84
CA ILE A 253 2.81 -9.47 -1.16
C ILE A 253 3.32 -9.88 0.22
N MET A 254 2.57 -9.50 1.27
CA MET A 254 2.91 -9.85 2.64
C MET A 254 1.75 -10.49 3.39
N ASP A 255 2.07 -11.42 4.27
CA ASP A 255 1.14 -11.99 5.23
C ASP A 255 1.86 -12.30 6.56
N HIS A 256 1.14 -12.17 7.68
CA HIS A 256 1.69 -12.42 9.03
C HIS A 256 3.06 -11.76 9.30
N GLY A 257 3.25 -10.54 8.80
CA GLY A 257 4.49 -9.76 8.99
C GLY A 257 5.68 -10.22 8.15
N ARG A 258 5.49 -11.16 7.22
CA ARG A 258 6.53 -11.70 6.34
C ARG A 258 6.32 -11.29 4.88
N HIS A 259 7.41 -11.12 4.19
CA HIS A 259 7.46 -11.00 2.74
C HIS A 259 7.17 -12.38 2.12
N LEU A 260 6.14 -12.51 1.28
CA LEU A 260 5.81 -13.74 0.56
C LEU A 260 6.36 -13.74 -0.87
N ALA A 261 6.12 -12.66 -1.61
CA ALA A 261 6.57 -12.51 -3.00
C ALA A 261 6.78 -11.04 -3.34
N LEU A 262 7.67 -10.76 -4.29
CA LEU A 262 7.98 -9.42 -4.79
C LEU A 262 8.20 -9.50 -6.31
N GLY A 263 7.59 -8.59 -7.05
CA GLY A 263 7.77 -8.49 -8.50
C GLY A 263 6.79 -7.49 -9.12
N THR A 264 6.82 -7.36 -10.43
CA THR A 264 5.74 -6.73 -11.19
C THR A 264 4.47 -7.58 -11.12
N ALA A 265 3.32 -7.04 -11.48
CA ALA A 265 2.07 -7.81 -11.50
C ALA A 265 2.19 -9.07 -12.38
N ASP A 266 2.84 -8.94 -13.55
CA ASP A 266 3.03 -10.05 -14.47
C ASP A 266 4.02 -11.10 -13.95
N GLU A 267 5.12 -10.66 -13.31
CA GLU A 267 6.07 -11.59 -12.67
C GLU A 267 5.38 -12.41 -11.58
N LEU A 268 4.59 -11.75 -10.72
CA LEU A 268 3.86 -12.41 -9.64
C LEU A 268 2.83 -13.41 -10.17
N LYS A 269 2.03 -13.02 -11.18
CA LYS A 269 1.09 -13.92 -11.85
C LYS A 269 1.80 -15.10 -12.54
N ASN A 270 3.05 -14.90 -12.95
CA ASN A 270 3.86 -15.93 -13.56
C ASN A 270 4.49 -16.91 -12.57
N MET A 271 4.49 -16.62 -11.27
CA MET A 271 5.01 -17.51 -10.22
C MET A 271 4.10 -18.70 -9.91
N ILE A 272 2.80 -18.61 -10.27
CA ILE A 272 1.82 -19.64 -9.94
C ILE A 272 1.53 -20.58 -11.10
N ASP A 273 1.08 -21.78 -10.79
CA ASP A 273 0.72 -22.81 -11.79
C ASP A 273 -0.59 -22.46 -12.52
N THR A 274 -1.47 -21.69 -11.89
CA THR A 274 -2.72 -21.22 -12.50
C THR A 274 -2.40 -20.35 -13.72
N GLY A 275 -2.84 -20.79 -14.89
CA GLY A 275 -2.67 -20.07 -16.16
C GLY A 275 -3.94 -19.37 -16.61
N GLU A 276 -5.10 -19.95 -16.30
CA GLU A 276 -6.39 -19.49 -16.78
C GLU A 276 -7.51 -19.86 -15.79
N ARG A 277 -8.46 -18.96 -15.59
CA ARG A 277 -9.71 -19.22 -14.85
C ARG A 277 -10.88 -19.12 -15.80
N ILE A 278 -11.64 -20.20 -15.91
CA ILE A 278 -12.80 -20.34 -16.81
C ILE A 278 -14.04 -20.43 -15.93
N THR A 279 -14.97 -19.52 -16.18
CA THR A 279 -16.25 -19.49 -15.49
C THR A 279 -17.36 -19.70 -16.50
N ILE A 280 -18.23 -20.69 -16.26
CA ILE A 280 -19.33 -21.07 -17.15
C ILE A 280 -20.63 -21.03 -16.35
N GLU A 281 -21.53 -20.14 -16.71
CA GLU A 281 -22.89 -20.16 -16.19
C GLU A 281 -23.66 -21.31 -16.86
N THR A 282 -24.10 -22.26 -16.06
CA THR A 282 -24.85 -23.43 -16.53
C THR A 282 -25.80 -23.91 -15.48
N LEU A 283 -27.01 -24.31 -15.88
CA LEU A 283 -27.98 -24.98 -15.04
C LEU A 283 -27.90 -26.49 -15.33
N ASP A 284 -28.16 -27.30 -14.31
CA ASP A 284 -28.26 -28.75 -14.43
C ASP A 284 -27.00 -29.47 -14.91
N LEU A 285 -25.81 -29.04 -14.43
CA LEU A 285 -24.58 -29.78 -14.68
C LEU A 285 -24.58 -31.09 -13.95
N ALA A 286 -24.60 -32.23 -14.67
CA ALA A 286 -24.57 -33.54 -14.09
C ALA A 286 -23.24 -33.85 -13.36
N ASP A 287 -23.30 -34.65 -12.28
CA ASP A 287 -22.11 -35.07 -11.53
C ASP A 287 -21.08 -35.78 -12.43
N SER A 288 -21.56 -36.50 -13.46
CA SER A 288 -20.67 -37.16 -14.47
C SER A 288 -19.90 -36.16 -15.28
N ALA A 289 -20.50 -35.03 -15.65
CA ALA A 289 -19.81 -33.93 -16.38
C ALA A 289 -18.79 -33.25 -15.49
N MET A 290 -19.14 -33.03 -14.22
CA MET A 290 -18.22 -32.48 -13.24
C MET A 290 -17.01 -33.40 -13.03
N ALA A 291 -17.20 -34.72 -13.01
CA ALA A 291 -16.11 -35.68 -12.92
C ALA A 291 -15.23 -35.66 -14.19
N GLU A 292 -15.83 -35.51 -15.38
CA GLU A 292 -15.11 -35.39 -16.65
C GLU A 292 -14.27 -34.11 -16.70
N VAL A 293 -14.83 -32.96 -16.29
CA VAL A 293 -14.08 -31.69 -16.21
C VAL A 293 -12.91 -31.82 -15.25
N ARG A 294 -13.11 -32.40 -14.07
CA ARG A 294 -12.01 -32.61 -13.10
C ARG A 294 -10.93 -33.58 -13.58
N ALA A 295 -11.26 -34.47 -14.50
CA ALA A 295 -10.32 -35.44 -15.07
C ALA A 295 -9.45 -34.85 -16.20
N LEU A 296 -9.74 -33.64 -16.70
CA LEU A 296 -8.95 -32.99 -17.74
C LEU A 296 -7.54 -32.67 -17.22
N PRO A 297 -6.48 -32.97 -17.99
CA PRO A 297 -5.09 -32.74 -17.56
C PRO A 297 -4.76 -31.29 -17.24
N CYS A 298 -5.46 -30.36 -17.88
CA CYS A 298 -5.29 -28.92 -17.66
C CYS A 298 -5.92 -28.42 -16.37
N VAL A 299 -6.87 -29.14 -15.77
CA VAL A 299 -7.65 -28.68 -14.61
C VAL A 299 -6.88 -28.88 -13.31
N ILE A 300 -6.71 -27.79 -12.55
CA ILE A 300 -6.17 -27.79 -11.18
C ILE A 300 -7.31 -28.04 -10.19
N GLU A 301 -8.41 -27.29 -10.36
CA GLU A 301 -9.58 -27.34 -9.50
C GLU A 301 -10.82 -26.98 -10.30
N ALA A 302 -11.94 -27.65 -9.99
CA ALA A 302 -13.24 -27.29 -10.54
C ALA A 302 -14.30 -27.37 -9.45
N THR A 303 -15.10 -26.30 -9.32
CA THR A 303 -16.22 -26.18 -8.37
C THR A 303 -17.50 -25.79 -9.10
N TYR A 304 -18.65 -26.27 -8.61
CA TYR A 304 -19.96 -25.95 -9.15
C TYR A 304 -20.92 -25.68 -8.00
N ASP A 305 -21.60 -24.54 -8.03
CA ASP A 305 -22.54 -24.08 -6.99
C ASP A 305 -24.03 -24.29 -7.34
N GLY A 306 -24.33 -24.93 -8.47
CA GLY A 306 -25.68 -25.13 -9.00
C GLY A 306 -26.08 -24.10 -10.06
N LYS A 307 -25.24 -23.07 -10.33
CA LYS A 307 -25.45 -22.06 -11.36
C LYS A 307 -24.18 -21.75 -12.16
N GLU A 308 -23.05 -21.78 -11.50
CA GLU A 308 -21.77 -21.39 -12.07
C GLU A 308 -20.74 -22.50 -11.86
N LEU A 309 -20.12 -22.92 -12.95
CA LEU A 309 -18.95 -23.80 -12.96
C LEU A 309 -17.71 -22.93 -13.02
N ASP A 310 -16.88 -22.99 -12.00
CA ASP A 310 -15.59 -22.29 -11.91
C ASP A 310 -14.46 -23.30 -12.04
N VAL A 311 -13.59 -23.13 -13.03
CA VAL A 311 -12.48 -24.03 -13.34
C VAL A 311 -11.18 -23.25 -13.37
N ARG A 312 -10.22 -23.68 -12.54
CA ARG A 312 -8.85 -23.20 -12.59
C ARG A 312 -8.01 -24.18 -13.42
N CYS A 313 -7.40 -23.65 -14.48
CA CYS A 313 -6.58 -24.44 -15.40
C CYS A 313 -5.11 -24.07 -15.24
N ARG A 314 -4.24 -25.04 -15.48
CA ARG A 314 -2.79 -24.83 -15.64
C ARG A 314 -2.52 -24.01 -16.89
N ARG A 315 -1.32 -23.47 -16.99
CA ARG A 315 -0.88 -22.84 -18.24
C ARG A 315 -0.89 -23.87 -19.37
N GLY A 316 -1.55 -23.52 -20.44
CA GLY A 316 -1.68 -24.41 -21.60
C GLY A 316 -2.46 -23.76 -22.72
N GLU A 317 -2.33 -24.33 -23.89
CA GLU A 317 -3.15 -24.01 -25.05
C GLU A 317 -4.45 -24.84 -25.00
N HIS A 318 -5.54 -24.28 -25.50
CA HIS A 318 -6.86 -24.96 -25.66
C HIS A 318 -7.63 -25.28 -24.37
N ASN A 319 -7.22 -24.81 -23.18
CA ASN A 319 -7.92 -25.09 -21.93
C ASN A 319 -9.42 -24.78 -22.01
N LEU A 320 -9.76 -23.59 -22.52
CA LEU A 320 -11.16 -23.17 -22.70
C LEU A 320 -11.93 -24.15 -23.57
N THR A 321 -11.34 -24.59 -24.69
CA THR A 321 -11.99 -25.53 -25.62
C THR A 321 -12.22 -26.86 -24.98
N ASP A 322 -11.22 -27.41 -24.27
CA ASP A 322 -11.31 -28.73 -23.62
C ASP A 322 -12.38 -28.76 -22.53
N VAL A 323 -12.41 -27.71 -21.68
CA VAL A 323 -13.43 -27.57 -20.66
C VAL A 323 -14.82 -27.39 -21.26
N LEU A 324 -14.94 -26.54 -22.30
CA LEU A 324 -16.21 -26.30 -22.96
C LEU A 324 -16.78 -27.57 -23.63
N ASP A 325 -15.91 -28.35 -24.27
CA ASP A 325 -16.31 -29.61 -24.90
C ASP A 325 -16.74 -30.67 -23.88
N ALA A 326 -16.11 -30.75 -22.73
CA ALA A 326 -16.54 -31.62 -21.63
C ALA A 326 -17.95 -31.24 -21.14
N VAL A 327 -18.21 -29.94 -20.93
CA VAL A 327 -19.51 -29.43 -20.52
C VAL A 327 -20.58 -29.68 -21.60
N LYS A 328 -20.26 -29.41 -22.87
CA LYS A 328 -21.20 -29.65 -23.99
C LYS A 328 -21.62 -31.10 -24.15
N ARG A 329 -20.69 -32.06 -23.96
CA ARG A 329 -20.99 -33.49 -24.05
C ARG A 329 -22.04 -33.96 -23.05
N SER A 330 -22.16 -33.28 -21.91
CA SER A 330 -23.19 -33.57 -20.91
C SER A 330 -24.61 -33.11 -21.30
N GLY A 331 -24.73 -32.28 -22.35
CA GLY A 331 -26.01 -31.70 -22.76
C GLY A 331 -26.45 -30.53 -21.88
N ALA A 332 -25.60 -30.01 -20.99
CA ALA A 332 -25.89 -28.88 -20.12
C ALA A 332 -26.07 -27.59 -20.94
N ASN A 333 -27.03 -26.76 -20.56
CA ASN A 333 -27.24 -25.47 -21.17
C ASN A 333 -26.17 -24.49 -20.70
N ILE A 334 -25.41 -23.91 -21.66
CA ILE A 334 -24.34 -22.95 -21.40
C ILE A 334 -24.92 -21.55 -21.57
N GLY A 335 -24.91 -20.78 -20.50
CA GLY A 335 -25.25 -19.37 -20.49
C GLY A 335 -24.04 -18.48 -20.75
N HIS A 336 -23.68 -17.63 -19.81
CA HIS A 336 -22.51 -16.77 -19.92
C HIS A 336 -21.21 -17.57 -19.69
N LEU A 337 -20.19 -17.24 -20.49
CA LEU A 337 -18.88 -17.85 -20.38
C LEU A 337 -17.81 -16.77 -20.34
N THR A 338 -16.91 -16.87 -19.37
CA THR A 338 -15.72 -16.03 -19.31
C THR A 338 -14.47 -16.87 -19.16
N SER A 339 -13.41 -16.44 -19.83
CA SER A 339 -12.06 -16.91 -19.60
C SER A 339 -11.18 -15.71 -19.30
N ARG A 340 -10.38 -15.80 -18.27
CA ARG A 340 -9.50 -14.72 -17.83
C ARG A 340 -8.15 -15.24 -17.36
N PRO A 341 -7.06 -14.45 -17.55
CA PRO A 341 -5.77 -14.76 -16.96
C PRO A 341 -5.85 -14.72 -15.42
N PRO A 342 -4.85 -15.30 -14.72
CA PRO A 342 -4.80 -15.25 -13.27
C PRO A 342 -4.69 -13.81 -12.77
N THR A 343 -5.25 -13.56 -11.62
CA THR A 343 -5.20 -12.29 -10.89
C THR A 343 -4.21 -12.36 -9.74
N LEU A 344 -3.85 -11.24 -9.13
CA LEU A 344 -3.07 -11.25 -7.89
C LEU A 344 -3.79 -11.96 -6.73
N ASN A 345 -5.14 -12.04 -6.78
CA ASN A 345 -5.91 -12.85 -5.82
C ASN A 345 -5.60 -14.34 -5.95
N ASP A 346 -5.47 -14.82 -7.19
CA ASP A 346 -5.08 -16.21 -7.45
C ASP A 346 -3.65 -16.46 -6.95
N VAL A 347 -2.74 -15.50 -7.14
CA VAL A 347 -1.37 -15.55 -6.58
C VAL A 347 -1.40 -15.63 -5.06
N PHE A 348 -2.14 -14.75 -4.40
CA PHE A 348 -2.23 -14.75 -2.94
C PHE A 348 -2.83 -16.05 -2.40
N LEU A 349 -3.90 -16.54 -3.02
CA LEU A 349 -4.55 -17.80 -2.67
C LEU A 349 -3.58 -18.99 -2.77
N GLU A 350 -2.79 -19.06 -3.85
CA GLU A 350 -1.86 -20.16 -4.08
C GLU A 350 -0.68 -20.12 -3.11
N LEU A 351 -0.18 -18.91 -2.78
CA LEU A 351 0.93 -18.74 -1.82
C LEU A 351 0.53 -18.99 -0.36
N THR A 352 -0.72 -18.71 0.03
CA THR A 352 -1.16 -18.77 1.43
C THR A 352 -2.13 -19.91 1.72
N GLY A 353 -2.72 -20.53 0.70
CA GLY A 353 -3.81 -21.49 0.83
C GLY A 353 -5.13 -20.87 1.31
N LYS A 354 -5.24 -19.53 1.34
CA LYS A 354 -6.40 -18.78 1.83
C LYS A 354 -6.73 -17.63 0.88
N ALA A 355 -8.00 -17.44 0.53
CA ALA A 355 -8.44 -16.24 -0.15
C ALA A 355 -8.23 -14.99 0.75
N LEU A 356 -7.90 -13.86 0.15
CA LEU A 356 -7.96 -12.57 0.84
C LEU A 356 -9.41 -12.40 1.33
N ARG A 357 -9.58 -12.31 2.64
CA ARG A 357 -10.90 -12.00 3.23
C ARG A 357 -10.97 -10.48 3.39
N ASP A 358 -12.04 -9.91 2.86
CA ASP A 358 -12.46 -8.52 3.08
C ASP A 358 -12.64 -8.19 4.56
#